data_ff2bca468e28aa086bc58544960f8ece
#
_entry.id   ff2bca468e28aa086bc58544960f8ece
#
_cell.length_a   1.000
_cell.length_b   1.000
_cell.length_c   1.000
_cell.angle_alpha   90.00
_cell.angle_beta   90.00
_cell.angle_gamma   90.00
#
_symmetry.space_group_name_H-M   'P 1'
#
loop_
_entity.id
_entity.type
_entity.pdbx_description
1 polymer ?
#
loop_
_entity_poly.entity_id
_entity_poly.type
_entity_poly.pdbx_seq_one_letter_code
_entity_poly.pdbx_strand_id
1 'polypeptide(L)'
;MIEVQSLSKSYGDFRAVDDVSFICLPGRVTGFLGPNGAGKSTAMRMIAGLTRPTGGTATIGGTAYADIPNPATQVGVLLDASAQHGGRTGREVLVIGARAMGLPLSRVDEMLALVGLTPKEAKRRVRNYSLGMRQRLGIAHALLGDPKVLILDEPANG
;
A
#
# COMPACT_ATOMS: atom_id res chain seq x y z
N MET A 1 4.26 5.83 13.68
CA MET A 1 5.14 4.74 14.16
C MET A 1 4.51 3.42 13.75
N ILE A 2 5.30 2.50 13.18
CA ILE A 2 4.90 1.10 13.00
C ILE A 2 5.73 0.28 13.98
N GLU A 3 5.09 -0.61 14.71
CA GLU A 3 5.74 -1.52 15.65
C GLU A 3 5.36 -2.96 15.31
N VAL A 4 6.37 -3.81 15.18
CA VAL A 4 6.24 -5.23 14.85
C VAL A 4 6.95 -6.02 15.92
N GLN A 5 6.25 -6.98 16.53
CA GLN A 5 6.74 -7.81 17.64
C GLN A 5 6.54 -9.29 17.31
N SER A 6 7.65 -10.03 17.25
CA SER A 6 7.70 -11.48 17.03
C SER A 6 6.79 -11.97 15.90
N LEU A 7 6.69 -11.16 14.83
CA LEU A 7 5.78 -11.41 13.73
C LEU A 7 6.18 -12.66 12.98
N SER A 8 5.25 -13.59 12.85
CA SER A 8 5.47 -14.88 12.19
C SER A 8 4.32 -15.26 11.28
N LYS A 9 4.64 -15.93 10.16
CA LYS A 9 3.66 -16.48 9.23
C LYS A 9 4.11 -17.83 8.69
N SER A 10 3.28 -18.84 8.90
CA SER A 10 3.45 -20.16 8.29
C SER A 10 2.26 -20.49 7.38
N TYR A 11 2.54 -21.21 6.30
CA TYR A 11 1.58 -21.80 5.37
C TYR A 11 1.86 -23.31 5.34
N GLY A 12 1.11 -24.07 6.14
CA GLY A 12 1.47 -25.47 6.41
C GLY A 12 2.87 -25.55 7.02
N ASP A 13 3.75 -26.35 6.43
CA ASP A 13 5.13 -26.54 6.89
C ASP A 13 6.10 -25.43 6.43
N PHE A 14 5.64 -24.56 5.50
CA PHE A 14 6.46 -23.46 4.99
C PHE A 14 6.33 -22.23 5.88
N ARG A 15 7.46 -21.81 6.49
CA ARG A 15 7.56 -20.59 7.28
C ARG A 15 8.01 -19.43 6.40
N ALA A 16 7.05 -18.55 6.05
CA ALA A 16 7.29 -17.39 5.18
C ALA A 16 7.89 -16.19 5.92
N VAL A 17 7.56 -16.02 7.21
CA VAL A 17 8.11 -15.00 8.11
C VAL A 17 8.32 -15.66 9.46
N ASP A 18 9.48 -15.46 10.07
CA ASP A 18 9.90 -16.12 11.30
C ASP A 18 10.40 -15.11 12.33
N ASP A 19 9.62 -14.88 13.38
CA ASP A 19 9.96 -14.11 14.57
C ASP A 19 10.61 -12.74 14.30
N VAL A 20 10.01 -11.96 13.40
CA VAL A 20 10.53 -10.65 12.99
C VAL A 20 10.02 -9.56 13.92
N SER A 21 10.95 -8.75 14.47
CA SER A 21 10.64 -7.60 15.32
C SER A 21 11.39 -6.37 14.87
N PHE A 22 10.70 -5.23 14.73
CA PHE A 22 11.30 -3.93 14.42
C PHE A 22 10.34 -2.78 14.70
N ILE A 23 10.88 -1.56 14.70
CA ILE A 23 10.11 -0.32 14.87
C ILE A 23 10.47 0.64 13.75
N CYS A 24 9.45 1.20 13.06
CA CYS A 24 9.60 2.31 12.14
C CYS A 24 9.19 3.61 12.85
N LEU A 25 10.16 4.50 13.06
CA LEU A 25 9.95 5.77 13.76
C LEU A 25 9.27 6.81 12.84
N PRO A 26 8.46 7.72 13.39
CA PRO A 26 7.91 8.86 12.66
C PRO A 26 9.00 9.75 12.05
N GLY A 27 8.70 10.36 10.90
CA GLY A 27 9.62 11.28 10.21
C GLY A 27 10.83 10.60 9.58
N ARG A 28 10.83 9.26 9.47
CA ARG A 28 11.93 8.50 8.85
C ARG A 28 11.42 7.60 7.74
N VAL A 29 12.27 7.34 6.75
CA VAL A 29 12.12 6.28 5.78
C VAL A 29 12.86 5.06 6.30
N THR A 30 12.14 3.94 6.46
CA THR A 30 12.71 2.66 6.87
C THR A 30 12.73 1.72 5.67
N GLY A 31 13.93 1.30 5.26
CA GLY A 31 14.12 0.31 4.20
C GLY A 31 13.99 -1.12 4.74
N PHE A 32 13.14 -1.92 4.09
CA PHE A 32 12.98 -3.33 4.40
C PHE A 32 13.72 -4.16 3.35
N LEU A 33 14.96 -4.53 3.65
CA LEU A 33 15.88 -5.16 2.71
C LEU A 33 15.96 -6.67 2.93
N GLY A 34 16.23 -7.41 1.86
CA GLY A 34 16.42 -8.85 1.89
C GLY A 34 16.27 -9.48 0.50
N PRO A 35 16.71 -10.73 0.30
CA PRO A 35 16.59 -11.42 -0.97
C PRO A 35 15.12 -11.68 -1.34
N ASN A 36 14.88 -12.02 -2.61
CA ASN A 36 13.56 -12.46 -3.06
C ASN A 36 13.17 -13.74 -2.31
N GLY A 37 11.91 -13.82 -1.89
CA GLY A 37 11.42 -14.93 -1.08
C GLY A 37 11.69 -14.80 0.44
N ALA A 38 12.38 -13.76 0.92
CA ALA A 38 12.66 -13.54 2.36
C ALA A 38 11.43 -13.11 3.19
N GLY A 39 10.21 -13.17 2.63
CA GLY A 39 8.98 -12.84 3.36
C GLY A 39 8.66 -11.34 3.46
N LYS A 40 9.40 -10.45 2.78
CA LYS A 40 9.17 -8.99 2.83
C LYS A 40 7.73 -8.60 2.52
N SER A 41 7.22 -8.98 1.35
CA SER A 41 5.84 -8.67 0.95
C SER A 41 4.81 -9.33 1.87
N THR A 42 5.10 -10.51 2.43
CA THR A 42 4.24 -11.19 3.43
C THR A 42 4.18 -10.39 4.71
N ALA A 43 5.32 -9.90 5.22
CA ALA A 43 5.38 -9.04 6.39
C ALA A 43 4.59 -7.73 6.17
N MET A 44 4.79 -7.06 5.04
CA MET A 44 4.03 -5.85 4.69
C MET A 44 2.53 -6.11 4.59
N ARG A 45 2.11 -7.25 4.02
CA ARG A 45 0.70 -7.67 3.96
C ARG A 45 0.11 -7.89 5.36
N MET A 46 0.88 -8.44 6.31
CA MET A 46 0.45 -8.61 7.69
C MET A 46 0.29 -7.25 8.39
N ILE A 47 1.26 -6.34 8.21
CA ILE A 47 1.20 -4.98 8.77
C ILE A 47 -0.02 -4.21 8.22
N ALA A 48 -0.32 -4.38 6.92
CA ALA A 48 -1.48 -3.77 6.25
C ALA A 48 -2.80 -4.53 6.47
N GLY A 49 -2.85 -5.51 7.36
CA GLY A 49 -4.07 -6.25 7.69
C GLY A 49 -4.60 -7.19 6.60
N LEU A 50 -3.86 -7.37 5.50
CA LEU A 50 -4.27 -8.20 4.35
C LEU A 50 -4.01 -9.69 4.56
N THR A 51 -3.20 -10.04 5.54
CA THR A 51 -2.86 -11.42 5.90
C THR A 51 -2.78 -11.53 7.40
N ARG A 52 -3.48 -12.50 7.98
CA ARG A 52 -3.42 -12.74 9.42
C ARG A 52 -2.10 -13.41 9.81
N PRO A 53 -1.35 -12.90 10.78
CA PRO A 53 -0.17 -13.57 11.34
C PRO A 53 -0.53 -14.92 11.95
N THR A 54 0.42 -15.85 12.00
CA THR A 54 0.32 -17.07 12.82
C THR A 54 0.87 -16.85 14.22
N GLY A 55 1.69 -15.82 14.43
CA GLY A 55 2.21 -15.40 15.72
C GLY A 55 2.67 -13.96 15.68
N GLY A 56 2.81 -13.36 16.87
CA GLY A 56 3.22 -11.97 17.01
C GLY A 56 2.16 -10.94 16.63
N THR A 57 2.56 -9.68 16.63
CA THR A 57 1.67 -8.54 16.38
C THR A 57 2.33 -7.49 15.50
N ALA A 58 1.49 -6.71 14.80
CA ALA A 58 1.91 -5.52 14.08
C ALA A 58 0.89 -4.40 14.34
N THR A 59 1.38 -3.23 14.73
CA THR A 59 0.54 -2.06 15.03
C THR A 59 1.04 -0.81 14.32
N ILE A 60 0.11 0.10 14.03
CA ILE A 60 0.37 1.41 13.45
C ILE A 60 -0.20 2.44 14.43
N GLY A 61 0.69 3.24 15.03
CA GLY A 61 0.28 4.15 16.11
C GLY A 61 -0.31 3.44 17.34
N GLY A 62 0.10 2.20 17.62
CA GLY A 62 -0.41 1.38 18.72
C GLY A 62 -1.68 0.59 18.41
N THR A 63 -2.24 0.71 17.18
CA THR A 63 -3.51 0.05 16.79
C THR A 63 -3.25 -0.90 15.61
N ALA A 64 -3.82 -2.11 15.62
CA ALA A 64 -3.76 -3.01 14.48
C ALA A 64 -4.51 -2.40 13.28
N TYR A 65 -4.01 -2.60 12.07
CA TYR A 65 -4.58 -1.98 10.85
C TYR A 65 -6.10 -2.21 10.71
N ALA A 66 -6.57 -3.40 11.04
CA ALA A 66 -7.98 -3.77 10.94
C ALA A 66 -8.89 -2.99 11.91
N ASP A 67 -8.32 -2.47 13.00
CA ASP A 67 -9.04 -1.74 14.04
C ASP A 67 -8.95 -0.21 13.86
N ILE A 68 -8.21 0.26 12.86
CA ILE A 68 -8.09 1.69 12.54
C ILE A 68 -9.38 2.15 11.82
N PRO A 69 -10.10 3.15 12.34
CA PRO A 69 -11.24 3.72 11.64
C PRO A 69 -10.81 4.35 10.29
N ASN A 70 -11.47 3.97 9.20
CA ASN A 70 -11.16 4.43 7.84
C ASN A 70 -9.65 4.38 7.54
N PRO A 71 -9.02 3.19 7.59
CA PRO A 71 -7.56 3.06 7.64
C PRO A 71 -6.87 3.69 6.42
N ALA A 72 -7.52 3.71 5.25
CA ALA A 72 -6.94 4.26 4.03
C ALA A 72 -6.74 5.79 4.06
N THR A 73 -7.35 6.51 5.01
CA THR A 73 -7.07 7.93 5.28
C THR A 73 -5.89 8.14 6.25
N GLN A 74 -5.36 7.07 6.84
CA GLN A 74 -4.26 7.14 7.79
C GLN A 74 -3.02 6.40 7.30
N VAL A 75 -3.22 5.35 6.50
CA VAL A 75 -2.17 4.46 5.99
C VAL A 75 -2.34 4.25 4.50
N GLY A 76 -1.42 4.78 3.71
CA GLY A 76 -1.34 4.51 2.28
C GLY A 76 -0.56 3.23 2.02
N VAL A 77 -1.09 2.35 1.19
CA VAL A 77 -0.50 1.03 0.91
C VAL A 77 -0.37 0.80 -0.59
N LEU A 78 0.82 0.43 -1.05
CA LEU A 78 1.10 -0.05 -2.40
C LEU A 78 1.98 -1.29 -2.32
N LEU A 79 1.39 -2.46 -2.47
CA LEU A 79 2.11 -3.74 -2.45
C LEU A 79 2.23 -4.39 -3.83
N ASP A 80 1.38 -4.00 -4.77
CA ASP A 80 1.40 -4.50 -6.14
C ASP A 80 0.73 -3.47 -7.06
N ALA A 81 1.52 -2.82 -7.89
CA ALA A 81 1.02 -1.87 -8.87
C ALA A 81 0.21 -2.53 -10.00
N SER A 82 0.35 -3.84 -10.20
CA SER A 82 -0.40 -4.61 -11.20
C SER A 82 -1.80 -5.03 -10.73
N ALA A 83 -2.09 -4.96 -9.43
CA ALA A 83 -3.35 -5.37 -8.83
C ALA A 83 -4.55 -4.48 -9.20
N GLN A 84 -4.33 -3.38 -9.91
CA GLN A 84 -5.39 -2.48 -10.37
C GLN A 84 -6.30 -3.15 -11.42
N HIS A 85 -7.62 -2.93 -11.31
CA HIS A 85 -8.56 -3.53 -12.25
C HIS A 85 -8.38 -3.00 -13.68
N GLY A 86 -7.88 -3.83 -14.58
CA GLY A 86 -7.50 -3.46 -15.95
C GLY A 86 -8.63 -2.88 -16.82
N GLY A 87 -9.89 -3.17 -16.51
CA GLY A 87 -11.07 -2.68 -17.23
C GLY A 87 -11.48 -1.24 -16.86
N ARG A 88 -10.97 -0.71 -15.75
CA ARG A 88 -11.23 0.68 -15.30
C ARG A 88 -10.23 1.64 -15.91
N THR A 89 -10.60 2.91 -16.02
CA THR A 89 -9.64 3.98 -16.30
C THR A 89 -8.87 4.35 -15.04
N GLY A 90 -7.68 4.96 -15.19
CA GLY A 90 -6.91 5.41 -14.04
C GLY A 90 -7.70 6.36 -13.14
N ARG A 91 -8.47 7.28 -13.75
CA ARG A 91 -9.32 8.19 -12.99
C ARG A 91 -10.43 7.45 -12.23
N GLU A 92 -11.10 6.46 -12.83
CA GLU A 92 -12.14 5.67 -12.15
C GLU A 92 -11.58 4.91 -10.94
N VAL A 93 -10.36 4.38 -11.03
CA VAL A 93 -9.71 3.71 -9.89
C VAL A 93 -9.60 4.67 -8.70
N LEU A 94 -9.10 5.89 -8.93
CA LEU A 94 -8.97 6.90 -7.86
C LEU A 94 -10.33 7.40 -7.37
N VAL A 95 -11.32 7.56 -8.25
CA VAL A 95 -12.70 7.96 -7.87
C VAL A 95 -13.33 6.92 -6.93
N ILE A 96 -13.14 5.63 -7.23
CA ILE A 96 -13.63 4.55 -6.36
C ILE A 96 -12.96 4.64 -4.99
N GLY A 97 -11.63 4.80 -4.95
CA GLY A 97 -10.89 4.99 -3.70
C GLY A 97 -11.36 6.22 -2.91
N ALA A 98 -11.48 7.37 -3.57
CA ALA A 98 -11.94 8.61 -2.92
C ALA A 98 -13.34 8.45 -2.30
N ARG A 99 -14.27 7.83 -3.03
CA ARG A 99 -15.63 7.56 -2.52
C ARG A 99 -15.63 6.60 -1.34
N ALA A 100 -14.82 5.53 -1.41
CA ALA A 100 -14.69 4.57 -0.31
C ALA A 100 -14.13 5.21 0.97
N MET A 101 -13.24 6.20 0.82
CA MET A 101 -12.64 6.96 1.93
C MET A 101 -13.51 8.14 2.40
N GLY A 102 -14.59 8.49 1.68
CA GLY A 102 -15.41 9.68 1.97
C GLY A 102 -14.75 11.01 1.57
N LEU A 103 -13.85 11.00 0.58
CA LEU A 103 -13.08 12.16 0.14
C LEU A 103 -13.75 12.92 -1.00
N PRO A 104 -13.53 14.25 -1.14
CA PRO A 104 -13.97 15.02 -2.27
C PRO A 104 -13.26 14.60 -3.56
N LEU A 105 -13.96 14.67 -4.70
CA LEU A 105 -13.39 14.24 -5.99
C LEU A 105 -12.27 15.15 -6.51
N SER A 106 -12.13 16.38 -6.00
CA SER A 106 -10.99 17.26 -6.27
C SER A 106 -9.65 16.59 -5.90
N ARG A 107 -9.65 15.75 -4.83
CA ARG A 107 -8.48 14.98 -4.42
C ARG A 107 -7.96 14.05 -5.52
N VAL A 108 -8.85 13.52 -6.36
CA VAL A 108 -8.47 12.66 -7.50
C VAL A 108 -7.63 13.44 -8.51
N ASP A 109 -8.06 14.65 -8.86
CA ASP A 109 -7.37 15.48 -9.85
C ASP A 109 -6.02 15.99 -9.29
N GLU A 110 -5.97 16.33 -7.99
CA GLU A 110 -4.71 16.65 -7.28
C GLU A 110 -3.70 15.49 -7.34
N MET A 111 -4.14 14.27 -7.05
CA MET A 111 -3.25 13.10 -7.04
C MET A 111 -2.78 12.72 -8.44
N LEU A 112 -3.65 12.80 -9.45
CA LEU A 112 -3.25 12.58 -10.84
C LEU A 112 -2.18 13.59 -11.28
N ALA A 113 -2.35 14.86 -10.93
CA ALA A 113 -1.36 15.89 -11.22
C ALA A 113 -0.04 15.64 -10.47
N LEU A 114 -0.11 15.29 -9.17
CA LEU A 114 1.06 15.03 -8.33
C LEU A 114 1.95 13.94 -8.91
N VAL A 115 1.35 12.85 -9.41
CA VAL A 115 2.12 11.74 -10.00
C VAL A 115 2.42 11.90 -11.49
N GLY A 116 2.05 13.04 -12.10
CA GLY A 116 2.31 13.34 -13.50
C GLY A 116 1.53 12.46 -14.49
N LEU A 117 0.32 12.00 -14.12
CA LEU A 117 -0.61 11.37 -15.05
C LEU A 117 -1.50 12.44 -15.70
N THR A 118 -1.30 12.67 -16.99
CA THR A 118 -2.07 13.66 -17.75
C THR A 118 -3.56 13.30 -17.82
N PRO A 119 -4.46 14.28 -18.05
CA PRO A 119 -5.90 13.99 -18.22
C PRO A 119 -6.20 12.98 -19.34
N LYS A 120 -5.39 12.95 -20.40
CA LYS A 120 -5.52 11.98 -21.48
C LYS A 120 -5.14 10.56 -21.02
N GLU A 121 -4.06 10.43 -20.26
CA GLU A 121 -3.62 9.15 -19.68
C GLU A 121 -4.61 8.66 -18.63
N ALA A 122 -5.10 9.53 -17.76
CA ALA A 122 -6.07 9.20 -16.73
C ALA A 122 -7.40 8.63 -17.28
N LYS A 123 -7.77 8.98 -18.52
CA LYS A 123 -8.94 8.43 -19.23
C LYS A 123 -8.69 7.08 -19.90
N ARG A 124 -7.43 6.64 -20.04
CA ARG A 124 -7.11 5.33 -20.62
C ARG A 124 -7.41 4.22 -19.62
N ARG A 125 -7.78 3.04 -20.12
CA ARG A 125 -7.96 1.85 -19.27
C ARG A 125 -6.62 1.37 -18.72
N VAL A 126 -6.58 0.93 -17.48
CA VAL A 126 -5.37 0.49 -16.77
C VAL A 126 -4.68 -0.68 -17.46
N ARG A 127 -5.42 -1.56 -18.14
CA ARG A 127 -4.81 -2.63 -18.96
C ARG A 127 -3.86 -2.11 -20.05
N ASN A 128 -4.04 -0.86 -20.49
CA ASN A 128 -3.22 -0.20 -21.51
C ASN A 128 -2.13 0.71 -20.90
N TYR A 129 -1.93 0.65 -19.58
CA TYR A 129 -0.88 1.39 -18.89
C TYR A 129 0.46 0.65 -19.01
N SER A 130 1.55 1.40 -19.17
CA SER A 130 2.90 0.88 -18.94
C SER A 130 3.08 0.54 -17.45
N LEU A 131 4.16 -0.21 -17.13
CA LEU A 131 4.49 -0.49 -15.73
C LEU A 131 4.64 0.80 -14.92
N GLY A 132 5.41 1.78 -15.43
CA GLY A 132 5.58 3.07 -14.77
C GLY A 132 4.28 3.86 -14.59
N MET A 133 3.33 3.78 -15.53
CA MET A 133 2.00 4.39 -15.35
C MET A 133 1.20 3.68 -14.26
N ARG A 134 1.29 2.35 -14.14
CA ARG A 134 0.64 1.59 -13.07
C ARG A 134 1.24 1.92 -11.71
N GLN A 135 2.57 2.05 -11.63
CA GLN A 135 3.27 2.48 -10.42
C GLN A 135 2.79 3.87 -9.98
N ARG A 136 2.82 4.85 -10.90
CA ARG A 136 2.32 6.21 -10.60
C ARG A 136 0.88 6.21 -10.14
N LEU A 137 -0.01 5.44 -10.78
CA LEU A 137 -1.40 5.30 -10.34
C LEU A 137 -1.51 4.67 -8.95
N GLY A 138 -0.72 3.63 -8.66
CA GLY A 138 -0.66 2.99 -7.35
C GLY A 138 -0.19 3.94 -6.25
N ILE A 139 0.84 4.75 -6.53
CA ILE A 139 1.33 5.81 -5.62
C ILE A 139 0.23 6.86 -5.40
N ALA A 140 -0.44 7.32 -6.48
CA ALA A 140 -1.56 8.26 -6.37
C ALA A 140 -2.68 7.71 -5.47
N HIS A 141 -3.00 6.42 -5.61
CA HIS A 141 -4.01 5.75 -4.78
C HIS A 141 -3.57 5.66 -3.31
N ALA A 142 -2.31 5.31 -3.05
CA ALA A 142 -1.76 5.26 -1.70
C ALA A 142 -1.75 6.62 -1.00
N LEU A 143 -1.55 7.71 -1.76
CA LEU A 143 -1.52 9.09 -1.25
C LEU A 143 -2.91 9.75 -1.18
N LEU A 144 -3.94 9.12 -1.71
CA LEU A 144 -5.27 9.73 -1.90
C LEU A 144 -5.88 10.25 -0.59
N GLY A 145 -5.74 9.49 0.50
CA GLY A 145 -6.25 9.79 1.83
C GLY A 145 -5.42 10.80 2.63
N ASP A 146 -4.34 11.34 2.08
CA ASP A 146 -3.34 12.15 2.81
C ASP A 146 -2.78 11.43 4.05
N PRO A 147 -2.29 10.19 3.89
CA PRO A 147 -1.95 9.33 5.01
C PRO A 147 -0.68 9.79 5.73
N LYS A 148 -0.63 9.55 7.05
CA LYS A 148 0.57 9.79 7.88
C LYS A 148 1.62 8.68 7.77
N VAL A 149 1.24 7.52 7.24
CA VAL A 149 2.10 6.35 7.08
C VAL A 149 1.97 5.82 5.65
N LEU A 150 3.09 5.48 5.04
CA LEU A 150 3.14 4.82 3.73
C LEU A 150 3.85 3.48 3.85
N ILE A 151 3.25 2.45 3.25
CA ILE A 151 3.84 1.11 3.10
C ILE A 151 3.91 0.82 1.61
N LEU A 152 5.12 0.82 1.06
CA LEU A 152 5.36 0.68 -0.37
C LEU A 152 6.28 -0.51 -0.61
N ASP A 153 5.86 -1.45 -1.46
CA ASP A 153 6.69 -2.57 -1.91
C ASP A 153 7.21 -2.25 -3.32
N GLU A 154 8.53 -2.22 -3.47
CA GLU A 154 9.25 -1.95 -4.72
C GLU A 154 8.70 -0.75 -5.54
N PRO A 155 8.53 0.45 -4.94
CA PRO A 155 7.85 1.57 -5.60
C PRO A 155 8.62 2.16 -6.80
N ALA A 156 9.89 1.83 -6.96
CA ALA A 156 10.78 2.36 -8.00
C ALA A 156 11.02 1.40 -9.19
N ASN A 157 10.39 0.23 -9.22
CA ASN A 157 10.53 -0.74 -10.30
C ASN A 157 9.62 -0.40 -11.50
N GLY A 158 9.94 0.70 -12.21
CA GLY A 158 9.20 1.15 -13.39
C GLY A 158 9.90 2.28 -14.14
#